data_78a9d80095d348ec8fdd33a1ebc31678
#
_entry.id   78a9d80095d348ec8fdd33a1ebc31678
#
_cell.length_a   1.000
_cell.length_b   1.000
_cell.length_c   1.000
_cell.angle_alpha   90.00
_cell.angle_beta   90.00
_cell.angle_gamma   90.00
#
_symmetry.space_group_name_H-M   'P 1'
#
loop_
_entity.id
_entity.type
_entity.pdbx_description
1 polymer ?
#
loop_
_entity_poly.entity_id
_entity_poly.type
_entity_poly.pdbx_seq_one_letter_code
_entity_poly.pdbx_strand_id
1 'polypeptide(L)'
;VPYARIFLMFAPFFMINFIINAFVRNDGAPSLAMAATLAGSFFNIIFDYIFMFPMGMGMAGAALATALSPIVSTCICGIHFFKKDNQIRFLWQPPSPKRLFQACQLGTSAFIGEFSSGVTTTTFNFLILGIAGNVGVAAYGVIANLALVATAMFNGVAQGSQPLISRYYGKGDTLAARRLLRYGIATALA
;
A
#
# COMPACT_ATOMS: atom_id res chain seq x y z
N VAL A 1 23.90 -0.83 -3.20
CA VAL A 1 23.78 -2.25 -2.79
C VAL A 1 23.28 -2.44 -1.35
N PRO A 2 23.75 -1.71 -0.29
CA PRO A 2 23.25 -1.91 1.08
C PRO A 2 21.75 -1.59 1.23
N TYR A 3 21.26 -0.52 0.63
CA TYR A 3 19.86 -0.09 0.66
C TYR A 3 18.89 -1.20 0.18
N ALA A 4 19.14 -1.72 -1.02
CA ALA A 4 18.28 -2.77 -1.60
C ALA A 4 18.31 -4.07 -0.77
N ARG A 5 19.45 -4.41 -0.17
CA ARG A 5 19.58 -5.59 0.67
C ARG A 5 18.76 -5.49 1.96
N ILE A 6 18.79 -4.34 2.62
CA ILE A 6 17.96 -4.07 3.80
C ILE A 6 16.48 -4.14 3.44
N PHE A 7 16.09 -3.47 2.35
CA PHE A 7 14.71 -3.44 1.90
C PHE A 7 14.15 -4.85 1.59
N LEU A 8 14.92 -5.67 0.87
CA LEU A 8 14.55 -7.05 0.55
C LEU A 8 14.44 -7.94 1.79
N MET A 9 15.31 -7.73 2.78
CA MET A 9 15.27 -8.48 4.03
C MET A 9 14.00 -8.20 4.84
N PHE A 10 13.47 -6.97 4.75
CA PHE A 10 12.22 -6.56 5.40
C PHE A 10 10.96 -6.72 4.52
N ALA A 11 11.09 -7.21 3.29
CA ALA A 11 9.96 -7.43 2.38
C ALA A 11 8.80 -8.23 3.00
N PRO A 12 9.01 -9.29 3.81
CA PRO A 12 7.92 -9.99 4.47
C PRO A 12 7.10 -9.10 5.40
N PHE A 13 7.72 -8.13 6.08
CA PHE A 13 7.01 -7.19 6.96
C PHE A 13 6.12 -6.23 6.18
N PHE A 14 6.55 -5.78 5.00
CA PHE A 14 5.72 -5.02 4.09
C PHE A 14 4.49 -5.82 3.65
N MET A 15 4.67 -7.09 3.27
CA MET A 15 3.56 -7.97 2.88
C MET A 15 2.56 -8.15 4.02
N ILE A 16 3.04 -8.43 5.24
CA ILE A 16 2.20 -8.58 6.43
C ILE A 16 1.44 -7.27 6.70
N ASN A 17 2.09 -6.13 6.61
CA ASN A 17 1.46 -4.83 6.82
C ASN A 17 0.32 -4.57 5.83
N PHE A 18 0.54 -4.83 4.53
CA PHE A 18 -0.52 -4.69 3.51
C PHE A 18 -1.71 -5.59 3.80
N ILE A 19 -1.47 -6.85 4.16
CA ILE A 19 -2.51 -7.82 4.47
C ILE A 19 -3.30 -7.37 5.71
N ILE A 20 -2.63 -7.04 6.82
CA ILE A 20 -3.27 -6.63 8.07
C ILE A 20 -4.06 -5.35 7.89
N ASN A 21 -3.52 -4.34 7.21
CA ASN A 21 -4.25 -3.11 6.91
C ASN A 21 -5.52 -3.38 6.09
N ALA A 22 -5.44 -4.24 5.08
CA ALA A 22 -6.61 -4.62 4.28
C ALA A 22 -7.68 -5.34 5.15
N PHE A 23 -7.26 -6.25 6.02
CA PHE A 23 -8.18 -6.95 6.92
C PHE A 23 -8.85 -6.00 7.91
N VAL A 24 -8.10 -5.16 8.62
CA VAL A 24 -8.63 -4.21 9.60
C VAL A 24 -9.61 -3.22 8.94
N ARG A 25 -9.29 -2.75 7.72
CA ARG A 25 -10.17 -1.87 6.95
C ARG A 25 -11.48 -2.56 6.57
N ASN A 26 -11.42 -3.81 6.14
CA ASN A 26 -12.60 -4.58 5.73
C ASN A 26 -13.44 -5.05 6.93
N ASP A 27 -12.84 -5.20 8.12
CA ASP A 27 -13.52 -5.57 9.36
C ASP A 27 -14.25 -4.39 10.04
N GLY A 28 -14.40 -3.27 9.33
CA GLY A 28 -15.18 -2.12 9.78
C GLY A 28 -14.40 -1.10 10.61
N ALA A 29 -13.06 -1.18 10.65
CA ALA A 29 -12.20 -0.20 11.31
C ALA A 29 -11.27 0.57 10.35
N PRO A 30 -11.82 1.21 9.28
CA PRO A 30 -11.00 1.93 8.31
C PRO A 30 -10.25 3.12 8.93
N SER A 31 -10.82 3.76 9.94
CA SER A 31 -10.17 4.87 10.66
C SER A 31 -8.91 4.41 11.40
N LEU A 32 -8.93 3.21 11.98
CA LEU A 32 -7.76 2.65 12.64
C LEU A 32 -6.67 2.28 11.63
N ALA A 33 -7.04 1.68 10.49
CA ALA A 33 -6.11 1.38 9.41
C ALA A 33 -5.45 2.67 8.87
N MET A 34 -6.23 3.73 8.69
CA MET A 34 -5.72 5.05 8.30
C MET A 34 -4.77 5.61 9.36
N ALA A 35 -5.15 5.61 10.63
CA ALA A 35 -4.31 6.11 11.73
C ALA A 35 -2.99 5.33 11.82
N ALA A 36 -3.03 4.00 11.65
CA ALA A 36 -1.85 3.15 11.64
C ALA A 36 -0.90 3.49 10.48
N THR A 37 -1.44 3.72 9.28
CA THR A 37 -0.65 4.10 8.10
C THR A 37 -0.03 5.48 8.29
N LEU A 38 -0.79 6.47 8.79
CA LEU A 38 -0.27 7.80 9.10
C LEU A 38 0.83 7.75 10.17
N ALA A 39 0.61 7.02 11.25
CA ALA A 39 1.62 6.86 12.30
C ALA A 39 2.91 6.21 11.76
N GLY A 40 2.80 5.19 10.90
CA GLY A 40 3.94 4.59 10.22
C GLY A 40 4.69 5.60 9.34
N SER A 41 3.96 6.46 8.61
CA SER A 41 4.56 7.51 7.78
C SER A 41 5.25 8.60 8.61
N PHE A 42 4.64 9.05 9.72
CA PHE A 42 5.28 9.98 10.65
C PHE A 42 6.53 9.38 11.30
N PHE A 43 6.45 8.12 11.72
CA PHE A 43 7.61 7.39 12.21
C PHE A 43 8.73 7.39 11.17
N ASN A 44 8.42 7.06 9.92
CA ASN A 44 9.41 7.05 8.84
C ASN A 44 10.11 8.41 8.72
N ILE A 45 9.38 9.51 8.62
CA ILE A 45 9.95 10.86 8.47
C ILE A 45 10.87 11.22 9.65
N ILE A 46 10.43 10.95 10.88
CA ILE A 46 11.21 11.27 12.09
C ILE A 46 12.48 10.41 12.16
N PHE A 47 12.34 9.12 11.92
CA PHE A 47 13.48 8.20 12.03
C PHE A 47 14.43 8.26 10.84
N ASP A 48 13.95 8.66 9.65
CA ASP A 48 14.81 9.03 8.53
C ASP A 48 15.79 10.13 8.97
N TYR A 49 15.27 11.20 9.57
CA TYR A 49 16.11 12.28 10.05
C TYR A 49 17.09 11.82 11.13
N ILE A 50 16.61 11.07 12.13
CA ILE A 50 17.43 10.61 13.27
C ILE A 50 18.55 9.65 12.82
N PHE A 51 18.24 8.70 11.95
CA PHE A 51 19.22 7.70 11.51
C PHE A 51 20.22 8.28 10.50
N MET A 52 19.77 9.21 9.63
CA MET A 52 20.66 9.80 8.64
C MET A 52 21.65 10.79 9.25
N PHE A 53 21.18 11.68 10.14
CA PHE A 53 21.98 12.80 10.64
C PHE A 53 22.61 12.54 12.01
N PRO A 54 21.87 12.40 13.12
CA PRO A 54 22.47 12.19 14.44
C PRO A 54 23.25 10.89 14.56
N MET A 55 22.78 9.81 13.95
CA MET A 55 23.45 8.51 13.99
C MET A 55 24.47 8.30 12.87
N GLY A 56 24.54 9.21 11.91
CA GLY A 56 25.53 9.16 10.84
C GLY A 56 25.43 7.96 9.88
N MET A 57 24.30 7.25 9.88
CA MET A 57 24.10 6.04 9.07
C MET A 57 23.86 6.33 7.58
N GLY A 58 23.64 7.58 7.20
CA GLY A 58 23.40 7.99 5.83
C GLY A 58 22.28 7.20 5.14
N MET A 59 22.52 6.71 3.92
CA MET A 59 21.54 5.94 3.13
C MET A 59 21.08 4.63 3.78
N ALA A 60 21.91 4.02 4.63
CA ALA A 60 21.52 2.82 5.35
C ALA A 60 20.49 3.13 6.45
N GLY A 61 20.62 4.31 7.08
CA GLY A 61 19.65 4.81 8.05
C GLY A 61 18.26 5.04 7.44
N ALA A 62 18.20 5.68 6.26
CA ALA A 62 16.97 5.85 5.52
C ALA A 62 16.32 4.50 5.15
N ALA A 63 17.11 3.53 4.70
CA ALA A 63 16.62 2.18 4.43
C ALA A 63 16.02 1.51 5.67
N LEU A 64 16.63 1.68 6.83
CA LEU A 64 16.14 1.11 8.10
C LEU A 64 14.84 1.79 8.56
N ALA A 65 14.76 3.11 8.51
CA ALA A 65 13.53 3.82 8.87
C ALA A 65 12.35 3.41 7.99
N THR A 66 12.58 3.31 6.68
CA THR A 66 11.58 2.82 5.72
C THR A 66 11.19 1.37 6.02
N ALA A 67 12.13 0.50 6.37
CA ALA A 67 11.88 -0.90 6.67
C ALA A 67 11.14 -1.11 8.00
N LEU A 68 11.32 -0.22 8.98
CA LEU A 68 10.69 -0.30 10.30
C LEU A 68 9.26 0.28 10.30
N SER A 69 8.96 1.23 9.42
CA SER A 69 7.65 1.90 9.39
C SER A 69 6.45 0.95 9.22
N PRO A 70 6.50 -0.10 8.38
CA PRO A 70 5.43 -1.10 8.30
C PRO A 70 5.22 -1.89 9.60
N ILE A 71 6.28 -2.07 10.39
CA ILE A 71 6.19 -2.77 11.68
C ILE A 71 5.37 -1.92 12.66
N VAL A 72 5.64 -0.61 12.73
CA VAL A 72 4.87 0.33 13.56
C VAL A 72 3.40 0.33 13.16
N SER A 73 3.12 0.45 11.86
CA SER A 73 1.75 0.40 11.34
C SER A 73 1.07 -0.93 11.69
N THR A 74 1.76 -2.06 11.53
CA THR A 74 1.25 -3.39 11.87
C THR A 74 0.96 -3.53 13.37
N CYS A 75 1.81 -3.01 14.24
CA CYS A 75 1.59 -3.03 15.70
C CYS A 75 0.33 -2.25 16.06
N ILE A 76 0.11 -1.08 15.47
CA ILE A 76 -1.09 -0.27 15.71
C ILE A 76 -2.34 -0.98 15.19
N CYS A 77 -2.29 -1.56 13.98
CA CYS A 77 -3.36 -2.41 13.47
C CYS A 77 -3.63 -3.63 14.36
N GLY A 78 -2.58 -4.16 14.99
CA GLY A 78 -2.67 -5.26 15.95
C GLY A 78 -3.59 -4.97 17.13
N ILE A 79 -3.76 -3.72 17.53
CA ILE A 79 -4.69 -3.30 18.58
C ILE A 79 -6.14 -3.69 18.24
N HIS A 80 -6.48 -3.73 16.94
CA HIS A 80 -7.80 -4.14 16.49
C HIS A 80 -8.17 -5.57 16.92
N PHE A 81 -7.20 -6.49 16.91
CA PHE A 81 -7.41 -7.88 17.29
C PHE A 81 -7.78 -8.07 18.77
N PHE A 82 -7.44 -7.10 19.61
CA PHE A 82 -7.80 -7.09 21.04
C PHE A 82 -9.17 -6.43 21.33
N LYS A 83 -9.78 -5.78 20.35
CA LYS A 83 -11.11 -5.18 20.51
C LYS A 83 -12.22 -6.24 20.46
N LYS A 84 -13.27 -6.04 21.27
CA LYS A 84 -14.44 -6.95 21.31
C LYS A 84 -15.26 -6.99 20.02
N ASP A 85 -15.19 -5.93 19.20
CA ASP A 85 -15.92 -5.80 17.94
C ASP A 85 -15.20 -6.48 16.76
N ASN A 86 -14.07 -7.12 17.01
CA ASN A 86 -13.30 -7.83 16.01
C ASN A 86 -14.04 -9.10 15.55
N GLN A 87 -14.37 -9.16 14.26
CA GLN A 87 -14.97 -10.34 13.62
C GLN A 87 -13.92 -11.31 13.07
N ILE A 88 -12.67 -10.88 12.97
CA ILE A 88 -11.57 -11.68 12.45
C ILE A 88 -11.11 -12.65 13.55
N ARG A 89 -11.38 -13.95 13.34
CA ARG A 89 -10.88 -15.01 14.21
C ARG A 89 -9.72 -15.72 13.52
N PHE A 90 -8.60 -15.79 14.20
CA PHE A 90 -7.46 -16.56 13.75
C PHE A 90 -7.76 -18.05 13.91
N LEU A 91 -8.13 -18.72 12.81
CA LEU A 91 -8.34 -20.16 12.78
C LEU A 91 -7.12 -20.80 12.14
N TRP A 92 -6.41 -21.63 12.93
CA TRP A 92 -5.30 -22.42 12.44
C TRP A 92 -5.83 -23.61 11.62
N GLN A 93 -6.24 -23.36 10.40
CA GLN A 93 -6.68 -24.40 9.47
C GLN A 93 -5.74 -24.43 8.27
N PRO A 94 -5.36 -25.64 7.79
CA PRO A 94 -4.56 -25.72 6.57
C PRO A 94 -5.34 -25.10 5.41
N PRO A 95 -4.70 -24.25 4.60
CA PRO A 95 -5.34 -23.58 3.47
C PRO A 95 -5.83 -24.62 2.47
N SER A 96 -7.11 -24.56 2.07
CA SER A 96 -7.60 -25.45 1.04
C SER A 96 -6.91 -25.10 -0.30
N PRO A 97 -6.42 -26.09 -1.08
CA PRO A 97 -5.71 -25.84 -2.33
C PRO A 97 -6.52 -24.99 -3.31
N LYS A 98 -7.84 -25.19 -3.33
CA LYS A 98 -8.75 -24.43 -4.19
C LYS A 98 -8.80 -22.93 -3.85
N ARG A 99 -8.86 -22.58 -2.55
CA ARG A 99 -8.85 -21.19 -2.09
C ARG A 99 -7.49 -20.52 -2.33
N LEU A 100 -6.41 -21.28 -2.13
CA LEU A 100 -5.06 -20.80 -2.42
C LEU A 100 -4.90 -20.50 -3.92
N PHE A 101 -5.38 -21.37 -4.80
CA PHE A 101 -5.35 -21.17 -6.25
C PHE A 101 -6.16 -19.92 -6.65
N GLN A 102 -7.35 -19.73 -6.09
CA GLN A 102 -8.16 -18.53 -6.34
C GLN A 102 -7.44 -17.24 -5.87
N ALA A 103 -6.81 -17.27 -4.70
CA ALA A 103 -6.03 -16.14 -4.20
C ALA A 103 -4.84 -15.83 -5.11
N CYS A 104 -4.12 -16.84 -5.59
CA CYS A 104 -3.02 -16.68 -6.55
C CYS A 104 -3.52 -16.09 -7.88
N GLN A 105 -4.66 -16.55 -8.39
CA GLN A 105 -5.26 -16.05 -9.62
C GLN A 105 -5.62 -14.57 -9.52
N LEU A 106 -6.21 -14.13 -8.40
CA LEU A 106 -6.50 -12.74 -8.14
C LEU A 106 -5.21 -11.92 -7.97
N GLY A 107 -4.21 -12.46 -7.27
CA GLY A 107 -2.91 -11.80 -7.08
C GLY A 107 -2.12 -11.64 -8.38
N THR A 108 -2.26 -12.56 -9.33
CA THR A 108 -1.56 -12.51 -10.63
C THR A 108 -1.92 -11.24 -11.41
N SER A 109 -3.18 -10.82 -11.40
CA SER A 109 -3.60 -9.59 -12.10
C SER A 109 -2.98 -8.33 -11.47
N ALA A 110 -2.91 -8.25 -10.16
CA ALA A 110 -2.24 -7.17 -9.45
C ALA A 110 -0.72 -7.19 -9.72
N PHE A 111 -0.10 -8.36 -9.69
CA PHE A 111 1.33 -8.53 -10.01
C PHE A 111 1.66 -8.05 -11.42
N ILE A 112 0.86 -8.42 -12.43
CA ILE A 112 1.06 -7.98 -13.83
C ILE A 112 0.96 -6.45 -13.92
N GLY A 113 0.01 -5.83 -13.20
CA GLY A 113 -0.14 -4.38 -13.16
C GLY A 113 1.10 -3.67 -12.60
N GLU A 114 1.58 -4.10 -11.44
CA GLU A 114 2.77 -3.54 -10.81
C GLU A 114 4.05 -3.80 -11.63
N PHE A 115 4.20 -5.00 -12.16
CA PHE A 115 5.33 -5.36 -13.01
C PHE A 115 5.35 -4.52 -14.29
N SER A 116 4.21 -4.34 -14.95
CA SER A 116 4.08 -3.50 -16.15
C SER A 116 4.44 -2.04 -15.85
N SER A 117 4.03 -1.52 -14.69
CA SER A 117 4.38 -0.17 -14.25
C SER A 117 5.90 -0.01 -14.08
N GLY A 118 6.55 -0.99 -13.46
CA GLY A 118 8.01 -1.02 -13.31
C GLY A 118 8.74 -1.07 -14.64
N VAL A 119 8.32 -1.93 -15.56
CA VAL A 119 8.89 -2.05 -16.91
C VAL A 119 8.71 -0.74 -17.67
N THR A 120 7.52 -0.16 -17.63
CA THR A 120 7.21 1.12 -18.31
C THR A 120 8.13 2.23 -17.80
N THR A 121 8.21 2.41 -16.49
CA THR A 121 9.06 3.45 -15.88
C THR A 121 10.54 3.27 -16.26
N THR A 122 11.01 2.04 -16.23
CA THR A 122 12.41 1.73 -16.60
C THR A 122 12.66 2.03 -18.07
N THR A 123 11.76 1.60 -18.96
CA THR A 123 11.88 1.84 -20.41
C THR A 123 11.86 3.33 -20.73
N PHE A 124 10.93 4.08 -20.13
CA PHE A 124 10.88 5.54 -20.32
C PHE A 124 12.17 6.23 -19.84
N ASN A 125 12.71 5.84 -18.69
CA ASN A 125 13.96 6.38 -18.20
C ASN A 125 15.13 6.14 -19.19
N PHE A 126 15.23 4.94 -19.77
CA PHE A 126 16.26 4.64 -20.78
C PHE A 126 16.07 5.44 -22.06
N LEU A 127 14.85 5.55 -22.57
CA LEU A 127 14.55 6.33 -23.77
C LEU A 127 14.84 7.80 -23.58
N ILE A 128 14.40 8.39 -22.48
CA ILE A 128 14.60 9.80 -22.17
C ILE A 128 16.08 10.11 -21.96
N LEU A 129 16.82 9.19 -21.32
CA LEU A 129 18.25 9.32 -21.14
C LEU A 129 18.97 9.41 -22.49
N GLY A 130 18.55 8.61 -23.47
CA GLY A 130 19.11 8.60 -24.82
C GLY A 130 18.78 9.83 -25.65
N ILE A 131 17.61 10.46 -25.43
CA ILE A 131 17.14 11.61 -26.25
C ILE A 131 17.51 12.96 -25.61
N ALA A 132 17.29 13.11 -24.30
CA ALA A 132 17.39 14.38 -23.58
C ALA A 132 18.41 14.37 -22.43
N GLY A 133 19.16 13.29 -22.29
CA GLY A 133 20.19 13.17 -21.26
C GLY A 133 19.66 13.24 -19.82
N ASN A 134 20.54 13.57 -18.88
CA ASN A 134 20.20 13.60 -17.44
C ASN A 134 19.14 14.64 -17.08
N VAL A 135 19.06 15.75 -17.81
CA VAL A 135 18.06 16.81 -17.58
C VAL A 135 16.66 16.30 -17.92
N GLY A 136 16.54 15.55 -19.01
CA GLY A 136 15.26 14.90 -19.38
C GLY A 136 14.79 13.88 -18.34
N VAL A 137 15.70 13.06 -17.83
CA VAL A 137 15.38 12.08 -16.77
C VAL A 137 14.93 12.78 -15.48
N ALA A 138 15.59 13.88 -15.11
CA ALA A 138 15.20 14.68 -13.94
C ALA A 138 13.78 15.27 -14.11
N ALA A 139 13.48 15.84 -15.28
CA ALA A 139 12.16 16.37 -15.60
C ALA A 139 11.08 15.26 -15.55
N TYR A 140 11.36 14.10 -16.14
CA TYR A 140 10.47 12.94 -16.08
C TYR A 140 10.24 12.48 -14.64
N GLY A 141 11.27 12.48 -13.79
CA GLY A 141 11.15 12.14 -12.38
C GLY A 141 10.17 13.04 -11.63
N VAL A 142 10.16 14.35 -11.92
CA VAL A 142 9.17 15.27 -11.33
C VAL A 142 7.75 14.93 -11.81
N ILE A 143 7.57 14.68 -13.10
CA ILE A 143 6.26 14.30 -13.66
C ILE A 143 5.79 12.97 -13.06
N ALA A 144 6.67 11.98 -12.95
CA ALA A 144 6.34 10.68 -12.35
C ALA A 144 5.92 10.82 -10.88
N ASN A 145 6.58 11.68 -10.10
CA ASN A 145 6.18 11.94 -8.73
C ASN A 145 4.81 12.62 -8.62
N LEU A 146 4.50 13.58 -9.50
CA LEU A 146 3.17 14.19 -9.56
C LEU A 146 2.09 13.15 -9.94
N ALA A 147 2.40 12.28 -10.89
CA ALA A 147 1.49 11.19 -11.27
C ALA A 147 1.25 10.20 -10.12
N LEU A 148 2.28 9.90 -9.30
CA LEU A 148 2.13 9.08 -8.10
C LEU A 148 1.19 9.72 -7.08
N VAL A 149 1.27 11.03 -6.85
CA VAL A 149 0.34 11.75 -5.95
C VAL A 149 -1.09 11.64 -6.45
N ALA A 150 -1.32 11.91 -7.75
CA ALA A 150 -2.65 11.77 -8.35
C ALA A 150 -3.19 10.33 -8.23
N THR A 151 -2.36 9.34 -8.55
CA THR A 151 -2.72 7.92 -8.43
C THR A 151 -3.03 7.53 -6.99
N ALA A 152 -2.30 8.07 -6.01
CA ALA A 152 -2.55 7.83 -4.59
C ALA A 152 -3.91 8.38 -4.15
N MET A 153 -4.33 9.55 -4.66
CA MET A 153 -5.66 10.11 -4.40
C MET A 153 -6.77 9.21 -4.93
N PHE A 154 -6.67 8.76 -6.19
CA PHE A 154 -7.65 7.84 -6.79
C PHE A 154 -7.71 6.50 -6.05
N ASN A 155 -6.54 5.94 -5.70
CA ASN A 155 -6.46 4.72 -4.91
C ASN A 155 -7.07 4.91 -3.52
N GLY A 156 -6.91 6.07 -2.88
CA GLY A 156 -7.53 6.40 -1.60
C GLY A 156 -9.06 6.35 -1.66
N VAL A 157 -9.66 6.96 -2.69
CA VAL A 157 -11.12 6.92 -2.91
C VAL A 157 -11.59 5.48 -3.19
N ALA A 158 -10.87 4.74 -4.04
CA ALA A 158 -11.20 3.35 -4.37
C ALA A 158 -11.13 2.45 -3.13
N GLN A 159 -10.06 2.53 -2.37
CA GLN A 159 -9.85 1.74 -1.15
C GLN A 159 -10.82 2.12 -0.03
N GLY A 160 -11.21 3.38 0.09
CA GLY A 160 -12.20 3.84 1.06
C GLY A 160 -13.62 3.37 0.73
N SER A 161 -13.99 3.32 -0.54
CA SER A 161 -15.31 2.87 -0.99
C SER A 161 -15.47 1.34 -1.03
N GLN A 162 -14.38 0.61 -1.22
CA GLN A 162 -14.36 -0.85 -1.37
C GLN A 162 -15.08 -1.62 -0.24
N PRO A 163 -14.84 -1.38 1.07
CA PRO A 163 -15.50 -2.11 2.14
C PRO A 163 -17.01 -1.89 2.16
N LEU A 164 -17.45 -0.65 1.87
CA LEU A 164 -18.87 -0.31 1.83
C LEU A 164 -19.58 -1.02 0.66
N ILE A 165 -19.00 -0.94 -0.53
CA ILE A 165 -19.55 -1.59 -1.73
C ILE A 165 -19.63 -3.11 -1.51
N SER A 166 -18.56 -3.74 -1.01
CA SER A 166 -18.52 -5.17 -0.73
C SER A 166 -19.57 -5.60 0.27
N ARG A 167 -19.80 -4.80 1.34
CA ARG A 167 -20.81 -5.08 2.37
C ARG A 167 -22.23 -5.05 1.82
N TYR A 168 -22.59 -4.04 1.02
CA TYR A 168 -23.94 -3.94 0.44
C TYR A 168 -24.15 -4.98 -0.66
N TYR A 169 -23.13 -5.25 -1.46
CA TYR A 169 -23.17 -6.32 -2.45
C TYR A 169 -23.39 -7.69 -1.81
N GLY A 170 -22.69 -7.99 -0.72
CA GLY A 170 -22.83 -9.23 0.04
C GLY A 170 -24.21 -9.38 0.71
N LYS A 171 -24.92 -8.27 0.99
CA LYS A 171 -26.31 -8.27 1.48
C LYS A 171 -27.36 -8.41 0.36
N GLY A 172 -26.93 -8.44 -0.89
CA GLY A 172 -27.84 -8.50 -2.06
C GLY A 172 -28.44 -7.14 -2.45
N ASP A 173 -28.08 -6.04 -1.76
CA ASP A 173 -28.54 -4.69 -2.09
C ASP A 173 -27.68 -4.07 -3.21
N THR A 174 -28.01 -4.49 -4.43
CA THR A 174 -27.30 -4.02 -5.64
C THR A 174 -27.57 -2.55 -5.93
N LEU A 175 -28.70 -1.99 -5.49
CA LEU A 175 -29.04 -0.57 -5.69
C LEU A 175 -28.14 0.32 -4.82
N ALA A 176 -27.96 0.00 -3.54
CA ALA A 176 -27.05 0.73 -2.66
C ALA A 176 -25.61 0.61 -3.13
N ALA A 177 -25.17 -0.59 -3.54
CA ALA A 177 -23.83 -0.79 -4.08
C ALA A 177 -23.57 0.07 -5.33
N ARG A 178 -24.52 0.16 -6.26
CA ARG A 178 -24.42 1.04 -7.45
C ARG A 178 -24.39 2.54 -7.09
N ARG A 179 -25.17 2.97 -6.10
CA ARG A 179 -25.15 4.36 -5.63
C ARG A 179 -23.79 4.73 -5.05
N LEU A 180 -23.25 3.87 -4.19
CA LEU A 180 -21.92 4.04 -3.61
C LEU A 180 -20.82 4.10 -4.69
N LEU A 181 -20.90 3.25 -5.71
CA LEU A 181 -19.98 3.28 -6.83
C LEU A 181 -20.05 4.62 -7.59
N ARG A 182 -21.25 5.12 -7.84
CA ARG A 182 -21.44 6.44 -8.48
C ARG A 182 -20.85 7.58 -7.65
N TYR A 183 -21.06 7.57 -6.34
CA TYR A 183 -20.46 8.56 -5.45
C TYR A 183 -18.93 8.47 -5.44
N GLY A 184 -18.36 7.25 -5.41
CA GLY A 184 -16.93 7.05 -5.51
C GLY A 184 -16.35 7.62 -6.81
N ILE A 185 -17.00 7.35 -7.96
CA ILE A 185 -16.59 7.90 -9.26
C ILE A 185 -16.70 9.43 -9.26
N ALA A 186 -17.82 9.98 -8.78
CA ALA A 186 -18.02 11.43 -8.72
C ALA A 186 -16.94 12.10 -7.84
N THR A 187 -16.61 11.52 -6.68
CA THR A 187 -15.56 12.03 -5.79
C THR A 187 -14.16 11.93 -6.43
N ALA A 188 -13.92 10.92 -7.27
CA ALA A 188 -12.65 10.78 -7.97
C ALA A 188 -12.49 11.77 -9.13
N LEU A 189 -13.59 12.27 -9.69
CA LEU A 189 -13.61 13.24 -10.81
C LEU A 189 -13.67 14.70 -10.36
N ALA A 190 -13.98 14.95 -9.08
CA ALA A 190 -14.03 16.29 -8.48
C ALA A 190 -12.67 16.74 -7.97
#